data_f64f23e8665e84b2b724a654756b3f88
#
_entry.id   f64f23e8665e84b2b724a654756b3f88
#
_cell.length_a   1.000
_cell.length_b   1.000
_cell.length_c   1.000
_cell.angle_alpha   90.00
_cell.angle_beta   90.00
_cell.angle_gamma   90.00
#
_symmetry.space_group_name_H-M   'P 1'
#
loop_
_entity.id
_entity.type
_entity.pdbx_description
1 polymer ?
#
loop_
_entity_poly.entity_id
_entity_poly.type
_entity_poly.pdbx_seq_one_letter_code
_entity_poly.pdbx_strand_id
1 'polypeptide(L)'
;MHQRPFQQVDVFTATAYRGNPLAVVLDGEGLTAEAMQQFTNWTNLSEATFVLPPTPEGRAAGADYRVRIFCPGAELPFAGHPTLGTCHAWLQAGGQPRTPGRVVQECGVGLVTLRQDGERLAFAAPPLIQSGPLDEVDVERIARGLGVARSDIVHHAWCHNGPHWRAVLLRSAEQVLGLRPDPATLGGLSIGVVGP
;
A
#
# COMPACT_ATOMS: atom_id res chain seq x y z
N MET A 1 -15.98 -27.23 0.16
CA MET A 1 -14.89 -26.24 0.26
C MET A 1 -14.91 -25.44 -1.03
N HIS A 2 -15.02 -24.12 -0.97
CA HIS A 2 -15.05 -23.27 -2.16
C HIS A 2 -13.61 -22.89 -2.57
N GLN A 3 -13.20 -23.23 -3.79
CA GLN A 3 -11.89 -22.82 -4.33
C GLN A 3 -12.02 -21.40 -4.88
N ARG A 4 -11.02 -20.56 -4.60
CA ARG A 4 -11.00 -19.18 -5.04
C ARG A 4 -9.75 -18.91 -5.86
N PRO A 5 -9.85 -18.16 -6.99
CA PRO A 5 -8.68 -17.72 -7.72
C PRO A 5 -7.79 -16.85 -6.82
N PHE A 6 -6.49 -17.14 -6.84
CA PHE A 6 -5.50 -16.50 -6.00
C PHE A 6 -4.24 -16.22 -6.80
N GLN A 7 -3.65 -15.05 -6.58
CA GLN A 7 -2.32 -14.70 -7.10
C GLN A 7 -1.48 -14.11 -5.97
N GLN A 8 -0.18 -14.40 -5.97
CA GLN A 8 0.80 -13.64 -5.23
C GLN A 8 1.63 -12.84 -6.21
N VAL A 9 1.63 -11.51 -6.06
CA VAL A 9 2.31 -10.59 -6.97
C VAL A 9 3.44 -9.86 -6.26
N ASP A 10 4.46 -9.47 -7.00
CA ASP A 10 5.63 -8.75 -6.48
C ASP A 10 5.59 -7.31 -7.01
N VAL A 11 5.26 -6.35 -6.15
CA VAL A 11 5.00 -4.96 -6.53
C VAL A 11 6.26 -4.12 -6.41
N PHE A 12 6.39 -3.07 -7.23
CA PHE A 12 7.52 -2.13 -7.30
C PHE A 12 8.84 -2.71 -7.83
N THR A 13 8.79 -3.81 -8.57
CA THR A 13 9.99 -4.40 -9.15
C THR A 13 9.74 -4.97 -10.53
N ALA A 14 10.78 -4.99 -11.36
CA ALA A 14 10.83 -5.78 -12.59
C ALA A 14 11.65 -7.07 -12.40
N THR A 15 12.27 -7.25 -11.23
CA THR A 15 13.08 -8.42 -10.90
C THR A 15 12.37 -9.24 -9.82
N ALA A 16 12.10 -10.51 -10.10
CA ALA A 16 11.39 -11.39 -9.18
C ALA A 16 12.03 -11.41 -7.78
N TYR A 17 11.18 -11.38 -6.76
CA TYR A 17 11.54 -11.45 -5.33
C TYR A 17 12.35 -10.24 -4.81
N ARG A 18 12.23 -9.09 -5.47
CA ARG A 18 12.92 -7.85 -5.08
C ARG A 18 11.98 -6.71 -4.70
N GLY A 19 10.68 -6.91 -4.84
CA GLY A 19 9.66 -5.92 -4.52
C GLY A 19 8.95 -6.18 -3.20
N ASN A 20 7.72 -5.69 -3.13
CA ASN A 20 6.83 -5.88 -1.98
C ASN A 20 5.75 -6.90 -2.35
N PRO A 21 5.78 -8.11 -1.76
CA PRO A 21 4.84 -9.16 -2.11
C PRO A 21 3.42 -8.84 -1.60
N LEU A 22 2.42 -9.20 -2.42
CA LEU A 22 1.01 -9.03 -2.11
C LEU A 22 0.24 -10.32 -2.41
N ALA A 23 -0.59 -10.76 -1.47
CA ALA A 23 -1.59 -11.80 -1.69
C ALA A 23 -2.87 -11.19 -2.25
N VAL A 24 -3.35 -11.67 -3.40
CA VAL A 24 -4.58 -11.20 -4.04
C VAL A 24 -5.56 -12.35 -4.20
N VAL A 25 -6.67 -12.31 -3.46
CA VAL A 25 -7.82 -13.21 -3.62
C VAL A 25 -8.78 -12.56 -4.62
N LEU A 26 -8.88 -13.13 -5.83
CA LEU A 26 -9.61 -12.56 -6.95
C LEU A 26 -11.14 -12.75 -6.87
N ASP A 27 -11.60 -13.57 -5.94
CA ASP A 27 -13.01 -13.76 -5.60
C ASP A 27 -13.17 -13.72 -4.07
N GLY A 28 -13.44 -12.54 -3.54
CA GLY A 28 -13.70 -12.31 -2.11
C GLY A 28 -15.17 -12.40 -1.71
N GLU A 29 -16.08 -12.61 -2.68
CA GLU A 29 -17.51 -12.59 -2.39
C GLU A 29 -17.92 -13.69 -1.38
N GLY A 30 -18.72 -13.31 -0.40
CA GLY A 30 -19.17 -14.21 0.67
C GLY A 30 -18.13 -14.49 1.77
N LEU A 31 -16.91 -13.94 1.70
CA LEU A 31 -15.99 -13.97 2.83
C LEU A 31 -16.36 -12.94 3.89
N THR A 32 -16.31 -13.34 5.15
CA THR A 32 -16.48 -12.40 6.27
C THR A 32 -15.20 -11.61 6.50
N ALA A 33 -15.28 -10.47 7.19
CA ALA A 33 -14.12 -9.67 7.56
C ALA A 33 -13.12 -10.49 8.40
N GLU A 34 -13.65 -11.32 9.32
CA GLU A 34 -12.83 -12.18 10.17
C GLU A 34 -12.06 -13.22 9.36
N ALA A 35 -12.70 -13.82 8.35
CA ALA A 35 -12.04 -14.80 7.47
C ALA A 35 -10.94 -14.13 6.61
N MET A 36 -11.20 -12.92 6.10
CA MET A 36 -10.20 -12.12 5.37
C MET A 36 -9.02 -11.75 6.27
N GLN A 37 -9.30 -11.32 7.52
CA GLN A 37 -8.27 -10.99 8.49
C GLN A 37 -7.43 -12.20 8.89
N GLN A 38 -8.07 -13.35 9.15
CA GLN A 38 -7.38 -14.59 9.49
C GLN A 38 -6.46 -15.05 8.35
N PHE A 39 -6.95 -15.01 7.12
CA PHE A 39 -6.14 -15.32 5.93
C PHE A 39 -4.93 -14.39 5.84
N THR A 40 -5.13 -13.07 5.98
CA THR A 40 -4.06 -12.08 5.94
C THR A 40 -2.99 -12.36 7.00
N ASN A 41 -3.40 -12.59 8.24
CA ASN A 41 -2.46 -12.92 9.33
C ASN A 41 -1.68 -14.23 9.04
N TRP A 42 -2.35 -15.23 8.47
CA TRP A 42 -1.75 -16.51 8.14
C TRP A 42 -0.71 -16.39 7.02
N THR A 43 -0.94 -15.54 6.00
CA THR A 43 0.02 -15.34 4.90
C THR A 43 1.34 -14.76 5.38
N ASN A 44 1.33 -14.04 6.50
CA ASN A 44 2.47 -13.32 7.06
C ASN A 44 3.10 -12.30 6.08
N LEU A 45 2.30 -11.79 5.15
CA LEU A 45 2.66 -10.69 4.27
C LEU A 45 2.25 -9.36 4.88
N SER A 46 2.80 -8.26 4.37
CA SER A 46 2.44 -6.91 4.84
C SER A 46 0.96 -6.61 4.60
N GLU A 47 0.41 -7.05 3.45
CA GLU A 47 -1.02 -6.96 3.16
C GLU A 47 -1.51 -8.15 2.32
N ALA A 48 -2.84 -8.36 2.42
CA ALA A 48 -3.62 -9.17 1.50
C ALA A 48 -4.83 -8.38 1.01
N THR A 49 -5.27 -8.64 -0.22
CA THR A 49 -6.43 -7.99 -0.82
C THR A 49 -7.47 -8.99 -1.30
N PHE A 50 -8.72 -8.54 -1.27
CA PHE A 50 -9.87 -9.33 -1.67
C PHE A 50 -10.69 -8.53 -2.67
N VAL A 51 -10.75 -9.03 -3.90
CA VAL A 51 -11.52 -8.43 -4.98
C VAL A 51 -12.99 -8.84 -4.84
N LEU A 52 -13.87 -7.85 -4.98
CA LEU A 52 -15.32 -8.00 -4.87
C LEU A 52 -16.00 -7.27 -6.04
N PRO A 53 -17.25 -7.62 -6.35
CA PRO A 53 -18.08 -6.75 -7.18
C PRO A 53 -18.21 -5.35 -6.56
N PRO A 54 -18.25 -4.29 -7.38
CA PRO A 54 -18.55 -2.94 -6.88
C PRO A 54 -19.90 -2.89 -6.15
N THR A 55 -20.01 -2.01 -5.15
CA THR A 55 -21.33 -1.69 -4.57
C THR A 55 -22.26 -1.10 -5.65
N PRO A 56 -23.59 -1.08 -5.44
CA PRO A 56 -24.49 -0.38 -6.36
C PRO A 56 -24.07 1.07 -6.64
N GLU A 57 -23.67 1.80 -5.60
CA GLU A 57 -23.20 3.18 -5.64
C GLU A 57 -21.85 3.28 -6.39
N GLY A 58 -20.89 2.41 -6.07
CA GLY A 58 -19.59 2.35 -6.74
C GLY A 58 -19.75 2.01 -8.22
N ARG A 59 -20.65 1.07 -8.55
CA ARG A 59 -20.96 0.69 -9.93
C ARG A 59 -21.58 1.87 -10.70
N ALA A 60 -22.52 2.58 -10.10
CA ALA A 60 -23.12 3.78 -10.68
C ALA A 60 -22.10 4.90 -10.90
N ALA A 61 -21.14 5.03 -9.98
CA ALA A 61 -20.05 5.99 -10.08
C ALA A 61 -18.87 5.53 -10.97
N GLY A 62 -18.96 4.35 -11.59
CA GLY A 62 -18.03 3.89 -12.61
C GLY A 62 -16.91 2.97 -12.11
N ALA A 63 -17.03 2.40 -10.92
CA ALA A 63 -16.08 1.41 -10.43
C ALA A 63 -16.07 0.15 -11.31
N ASP A 64 -14.87 -0.35 -11.60
CA ASP A 64 -14.66 -1.60 -12.32
C ASP A 64 -14.69 -2.80 -11.37
N TYR A 65 -14.07 -2.65 -10.21
CA TYR A 65 -14.12 -3.62 -9.10
C TYR A 65 -14.05 -2.89 -7.75
N ARG A 66 -14.39 -3.62 -6.70
CA ARG A 66 -14.17 -3.20 -5.31
C ARG A 66 -13.05 -4.04 -4.71
N VAL A 67 -12.24 -3.44 -3.83
CA VAL A 67 -11.21 -4.14 -3.07
C VAL A 67 -11.37 -3.86 -1.57
N ARG A 68 -11.14 -4.89 -0.76
CA ARG A 68 -10.87 -4.77 0.67
C ARG A 68 -9.41 -5.11 0.90
N ILE A 69 -8.74 -4.30 1.71
CA ILE A 69 -7.30 -4.36 1.97
C ILE A 69 -7.10 -4.64 3.45
N PHE A 70 -6.35 -5.69 3.77
CA PHE A 70 -6.05 -6.06 5.16
C PHE A 70 -4.55 -6.12 5.36
N CYS A 71 -4.07 -5.57 6.49
CA CYS A 71 -2.75 -5.83 7.04
C CYS A 71 -2.89 -6.73 8.28
N PRO A 72 -1.80 -7.28 8.84
CA PRO A 72 -1.88 -8.01 10.09
C PRO A 72 -2.54 -7.17 11.19
N GLY A 73 -3.71 -7.62 11.66
CA GLY A 73 -4.46 -7.01 12.74
C GLY A 73 -5.51 -5.97 12.38
N ALA A 74 -5.59 -5.48 11.12
CA ALA A 74 -6.56 -4.45 10.74
C ALA A 74 -6.93 -4.45 9.25
N GLU A 75 -8.12 -3.96 8.94
CA GLU A 75 -8.50 -3.54 7.58
C GLU A 75 -8.05 -2.11 7.34
N LEU A 76 -7.46 -1.86 6.16
CA LEU A 76 -7.01 -0.54 5.73
C LEU A 76 -7.99 0.07 4.74
N PRO A 77 -8.33 1.36 4.87
CA PRO A 77 -9.20 2.02 3.90
C PRO A 77 -8.54 2.19 2.53
N PHE A 78 -7.20 2.28 2.51
CA PHE A 78 -6.37 2.42 1.32
C PHE A 78 -4.93 2.05 1.64
N ALA A 79 -4.24 1.47 0.65
CA ALA A 79 -2.78 1.31 0.65
C ALA A 79 -2.25 1.26 -0.79
N GLY A 80 -1.07 1.86 -1.03
CA GLY A 80 -0.55 2.11 -2.38
C GLY A 80 -0.15 0.85 -3.13
N HIS A 81 0.77 0.02 -2.58
CA HIS A 81 1.19 -1.20 -3.27
C HIS A 81 0.06 -2.23 -3.41
N PRO A 82 -0.86 -2.40 -2.44
CA PRO A 82 -2.02 -3.25 -2.62
C PRO A 82 -2.93 -2.79 -3.78
N THR A 83 -3.10 -1.48 -3.95
CA THR A 83 -3.87 -0.92 -5.07
C THR A 83 -3.24 -1.29 -6.43
N LEU A 84 -1.92 -1.12 -6.58
CA LEU A 84 -1.22 -1.48 -7.83
C LEU A 84 -1.21 -2.99 -8.08
N GLY A 85 -0.87 -3.78 -7.06
CA GLY A 85 -0.80 -5.23 -7.20
C GLY A 85 -2.15 -5.88 -7.47
N THR A 86 -3.22 -5.39 -6.82
CA THR A 86 -4.59 -5.88 -7.06
C THR A 86 -5.04 -5.55 -8.48
N CYS A 87 -4.81 -4.32 -8.95
CA CYS A 87 -5.14 -3.92 -10.32
C CYS A 87 -4.41 -4.80 -11.34
N HIS A 88 -3.12 -5.04 -11.14
CA HIS A 88 -2.34 -5.94 -12.01
C HIS A 88 -2.95 -7.35 -12.02
N ALA A 89 -3.17 -7.94 -10.86
CA ALA A 89 -3.74 -9.30 -10.75
C ALA A 89 -5.13 -9.39 -11.38
N TRP A 90 -5.99 -8.38 -11.17
CA TRP A 90 -7.33 -8.33 -11.76
C TRP A 90 -7.29 -8.27 -13.29
N LEU A 91 -6.41 -7.44 -13.88
CA LEU A 91 -6.21 -7.36 -15.32
C LEU A 91 -5.67 -8.69 -15.89
N GLN A 92 -4.68 -9.29 -15.23
CA GLN A 92 -4.12 -10.60 -15.64
C GLN A 92 -5.14 -11.74 -15.55
N ALA A 93 -6.11 -11.65 -14.66
CA ALA A 93 -7.22 -12.61 -14.56
C ALA A 93 -8.33 -12.37 -15.58
N GLY A 94 -8.14 -11.44 -16.54
CA GLY A 94 -9.12 -11.13 -17.58
C GLY A 94 -10.11 -10.04 -17.22
N GLY A 95 -9.84 -9.26 -16.17
CA GLY A 95 -10.63 -8.08 -15.82
C GLY A 95 -10.67 -7.08 -16.98
N GLN A 96 -11.87 -6.59 -17.28
CA GLN A 96 -12.09 -5.65 -18.38
C GLN A 96 -12.50 -4.29 -17.84
N PRO A 97 -11.62 -3.27 -17.91
CA PRO A 97 -11.99 -1.93 -17.48
C PRO A 97 -13.01 -1.33 -18.44
N ARG A 98 -13.95 -0.57 -17.91
CA ARG A 98 -14.98 0.13 -18.69
C ARG A 98 -14.40 1.14 -19.69
N THR A 99 -13.24 1.68 -19.36
CA THR A 99 -12.52 2.65 -20.20
C THR A 99 -11.12 2.10 -20.46
N PRO A 100 -10.72 1.89 -21.71
CA PRO A 100 -9.38 1.41 -22.03
C PRO A 100 -8.30 2.31 -21.40
N GLY A 101 -7.28 1.69 -20.79
CA GLY A 101 -6.18 2.40 -20.15
C GLY A 101 -6.50 3.04 -18.79
N ARG A 102 -7.74 2.88 -18.30
CA ARG A 102 -8.17 3.43 -17.01
C ARG A 102 -8.96 2.41 -16.22
N VAL A 103 -8.51 2.10 -15.02
CA VAL A 103 -9.21 1.23 -14.08
C VAL A 103 -9.71 2.07 -12.89
N VAL A 104 -10.94 1.87 -12.47
CA VAL A 104 -11.53 2.54 -11.31
C VAL A 104 -11.77 1.51 -10.22
N GLN A 105 -10.99 1.62 -9.14
CA GLN A 105 -11.09 0.78 -7.95
C GLN A 105 -11.97 1.46 -6.90
N GLU A 106 -12.95 0.75 -6.37
CA GLU A 106 -13.67 1.15 -5.15
C GLU A 106 -12.97 0.56 -3.91
N CYS A 107 -12.70 1.38 -2.90
CA CYS A 107 -12.11 0.96 -1.63
C CYS A 107 -12.62 1.84 -0.47
N GLY A 108 -12.06 1.68 0.73
CA GLY A 108 -12.51 2.38 1.94
C GLY A 108 -12.42 3.91 1.87
N VAL A 109 -11.55 4.49 1.03
CA VAL A 109 -11.48 5.94 0.77
C VAL A 109 -12.36 6.40 -0.39
N GLY A 110 -13.16 5.51 -0.98
CA GLY A 110 -13.98 5.79 -2.15
C GLY A 110 -13.35 5.29 -3.45
N LEU A 111 -13.50 6.04 -4.53
CA LEU A 111 -13.00 5.66 -5.84
C LEU A 111 -11.56 6.13 -6.07
N VAL A 112 -10.71 5.20 -6.45
CA VAL A 112 -9.32 5.46 -6.84
C VAL A 112 -9.17 5.12 -8.33
N THR A 113 -8.73 6.09 -9.10
CA THR A 113 -8.46 5.90 -10.53
C THR A 113 -7.01 5.49 -10.74
N LEU A 114 -6.84 4.35 -11.42
CA LEU A 114 -5.53 3.90 -11.91
C LEU A 114 -5.45 4.17 -13.41
N ARG A 115 -4.29 4.60 -13.86
CA ARG A 115 -3.95 4.76 -15.27
C ARG A 115 -2.95 3.69 -15.66
N GLN A 116 -3.20 3.05 -16.79
CA GLN A 116 -2.26 2.16 -17.42
C GLN A 116 -1.47 2.93 -18.51
N ASP A 117 -0.15 2.91 -18.40
CA ASP A 117 0.77 3.51 -19.36
C ASP A 117 1.76 2.41 -19.81
N GLY A 118 1.43 1.76 -20.93
CA GLY A 118 2.10 0.53 -21.34
C GLY A 118 1.93 -0.57 -20.31
N GLU A 119 3.05 -1.08 -19.79
CA GLU A 119 3.07 -2.09 -18.72
C GLU A 119 3.02 -1.50 -17.31
N ARG A 120 3.09 -0.17 -17.18
CA ARG A 120 3.10 0.52 -15.88
C ARG A 120 1.70 0.89 -15.45
N LEU A 121 1.47 0.76 -14.15
CA LEU A 121 0.28 1.25 -13.48
C LEU A 121 0.65 2.44 -12.58
N ALA A 122 -0.20 3.45 -12.60
CA ALA A 122 -0.08 4.61 -11.71
C ALA A 122 -1.46 4.97 -11.17
N PHE A 123 -1.52 5.49 -9.95
CA PHE A 123 -2.75 6.04 -9.38
C PHE A 123 -2.50 7.46 -8.86
N ALA A 124 -3.55 8.27 -8.83
CA ALA A 124 -3.54 9.52 -8.11
C ALA A 124 -3.64 9.21 -6.61
N ALA A 125 -2.60 9.52 -5.85
CA ALA A 125 -2.63 9.31 -4.41
C ALA A 125 -3.80 10.10 -3.80
N PRO A 126 -4.53 9.53 -2.83
CA PRO A 126 -5.53 10.28 -2.06
C PRO A 126 -4.91 11.53 -1.45
N PRO A 127 -5.69 12.60 -1.25
CA PRO A 127 -5.22 13.80 -0.57
C PRO A 127 -4.61 13.46 0.79
N LEU A 128 -3.60 14.23 1.20
CA LEU A 128 -3.02 14.08 2.53
C LEU A 128 -4.04 14.53 3.59
N ILE A 129 -4.27 13.68 4.58
CA ILE A 129 -5.05 13.99 5.79
C ILE A 129 -4.20 14.88 6.72
N GLN A 130 -2.88 14.61 6.76
CA GLN A 130 -1.91 15.39 7.49
C GLN A 130 -0.65 15.57 6.66
N SER A 131 -0.15 16.82 6.59
CA SER A 131 1.06 17.22 5.87
C SER A 131 1.84 18.23 6.70
N GLY A 132 3.01 18.65 6.20
CA GLY A 132 3.89 19.60 6.89
C GLY A 132 5.00 18.92 7.68
N PRO A 133 5.85 19.69 8.35
CA PRO A 133 7.00 19.15 9.08
C PRO A 133 6.59 18.28 10.26
N LEU A 134 7.44 17.33 10.62
CA LEU A 134 7.31 16.57 11.85
C LEU A 134 7.77 17.42 13.05
N ASP A 135 7.26 17.09 14.23
CA ASP A 135 7.76 17.66 15.48
C ASP A 135 9.21 17.19 15.71
N GLU A 136 10.05 18.07 16.28
CA GLU A 136 11.47 17.80 16.48
C GLU A 136 11.70 16.58 17.40
N VAL A 137 10.83 16.35 18.37
CA VAL A 137 10.86 15.15 19.23
C VAL A 137 10.74 13.86 18.41
N ASP A 138 9.84 13.83 17.44
CA ASP A 138 9.69 12.69 16.51
C ASP A 138 10.95 12.55 15.63
N VAL A 139 11.47 13.66 15.09
CA VAL A 139 12.67 13.64 14.23
C VAL A 139 13.90 13.12 14.96
N GLU A 140 14.13 13.56 16.20
CA GLU A 140 15.22 13.07 17.05
C GLU A 140 15.06 11.59 17.39
N ARG A 141 13.83 11.15 17.69
CA ARG A 141 13.53 9.74 17.92
C ARG A 141 13.79 8.90 16.68
N ILE A 142 13.36 9.38 15.49
CA ILE A 142 13.60 8.72 14.21
C ILE A 142 15.10 8.63 13.94
N ALA A 143 15.86 9.71 14.12
CA ALA A 143 17.31 9.71 13.91
C ALA A 143 18.00 8.64 14.79
N ARG A 144 17.67 8.59 16.10
CA ARG A 144 18.20 7.57 17.01
C ARG A 144 17.82 6.16 16.57
N GLY A 145 16.54 5.95 16.20
CA GLY A 145 16.04 4.63 15.80
C GLY A 145 16.56 4.17 14.44
N LEU A 146 16.97 5.09 13.56
CA LEU A 146 17.63 4.78 12.31
C LEU A 146 19.17 4.63 12.45
N GLY A 147 19.74 5.04 13.60
CA GLY A 147 21.17 5.03 13.84
C GLY A 147 21.93 6.09 13.05
N VAL A 148 21.31 7.24 12.76
CA VAL A 148 21.91 8.37 12.05
C VAL A 148 21.99 9.61 12.91
N ALA A 149 22.84 10.57 12.57
CA ALA A 149 22.84 11.86 13.22
C ALA A 149 21.57 12.65 12.82
N ARG A 150 21.02 13.48 13.75
CA ARG A 150 19.89 14.36 13.43
C ARG A 150 20.18 15.24 12.19
N SER A 151 21.41 15.69 12.02
CA SER A 151 21.88 16.51 10.90
C SER A 151 21.90 15.77 9.54
N ASP A 152 21.78 14.45 9.52
CA ASP A 152 21.69 13.66 8.29
C ASP A 152 20.27 13.66 7.71
N ILE A 153 19.27 13.94 8.55
CA ILE A 153 17.89 14.16 8.11
C ILE A 153 17.79 15.59 7.57
N VAL A 154 17.85 15.73 6.25
CA VAL A 154 17.86 17.03 5.56
C VAL A 154 16.46 17.59 5.34
N HIS A 155 15.45 16.71 5.32
CA HIS A 155 14.04 17.10 5.27
C HIS A 155 13.16 16.05 5.94
N HIS A 156 12.00 16.48 6.43
CA HIS A 156 11.02 15.59 7.04
C HIS A 156 9.59 16.13 6.86
N ALA A 157 8.62 15.23 6.73
CA ALA A 157 7.23 15.63 6.59
C ALA A 157 6.27 14.50 7.01
N TRP A 158 5.07 14.90 7.39
CA TRP A 158 3.93 14.02 7.44
C TRP A 158 3.51 13.65 6.01
N CYS A 159 3.29 12.35 5.77
CA CYS A 159 2.78 11.78 4.53
C CYS A 159 1.55 10.90 4.81
N HIS A 160 0.63 11.42 5.62
CA HIS A 160 -0.55 10.70 6.07
C HIS A 160 -1.70 10.85 5.06
N ASN A 161 -2.00 9.78 4.33
CA ASN A 161 -3.15 9.69 3.42
C ASN A 161 -3.97 8.40 3.62
N GLY A 162 -3.84 7.79 4.78
CA GLY A 162 -4.43 6.54 5.23
C GLY A 162 -3.62 6.05 6.41
N PRO A 163 -2.53 5.30 6.24
CA PRO A 163 -1.55 5.06 7.30
C PRO A 163 -0.83 6.34 7.72
N HIS A 164 -0.47 6.45 9.02
CA HIS A 164 0.18 7.62 9.62
C HIS A 164 1.68 7.67 9.28
N TRP A 165 2.03 7.75 7.99
CA TRP A 165 3.41 7.77 7.54
C TRP A 165 4.12 9.08 7.89
N ARG A 166 5.33 8.94 8.43
CA ARG A 166 6.33 9.99 8.57
C ARG A 166 7.41 9.74 7.54
N ALA A 167 7.74 10.73 6.73
CA ALA A 167 8.82 10.63 5.76
C ALA A 167 10.03 11.42 6.22
N VAL A 168 11.23 10.87 6.03
CA VAL A 168 12.50 11.57 6.24
C VAL A 168 13.38 11.39 5.00
N LEU A 169 14.05 12.47 4.62
CA LEU A 169 15.01 12.50 3.52
C LEU A 169 16.41 12.53 4.11
N LEU A 170 17.22 11.53 3.75
CA LEU A 170 18.65 11.49 4.02
C LEU A 170 19.45 12.08 2.85
N ARG A 171 20.76 12.24 3.04
CA ARG A 171 21.63 12.90 2.06
C ARG A 171 21.90 12.05 0.81
N SER A 172 21.81 10.71 0.91
CA SER A 172 22.07 9.82 -0.22
C SER A 172 21.38 8.47 -0.10
N ALA A 173 21.30 7.78 -1.25
CA ALA A 173 20.80 6.40 -1.32
C ALA A 173 21.69 5.43 -0.52
N GLU A 174 23.01 5.64 -0.49
CA GLU A 174 23.95 4.81 0.27
C GLU A 174 23.64 4.86 1.78
N GLN A 175 23.30 6.06 2.30
CA GLN A 175 22.88 6.17 3.69
C GLN A 175 21.61 5.35 3.95
N VAL A 176 20.61 5.42 3.06
CA VAL A 176 19.37 4.64 3.18
C VAL A 176 19.67 3.14 3.17
N LEU A 177 20.48 2.68 2.23
CA LEU A 177 20.84 1.25 2.11
C LEU A 177 21.70 0.74 3.29
N GLY A 178 22.44 1.63 3.93
CA GLY A 178 23.27 1.34 5.10
C GLY A 178 22.52 1.28 6.43
N LEU A 179 21.27 1.68 6.48
CA LEU A 179 20.49 1.74 7.72
C LEU A 179 20.40 0.39 8.44
N ARG A 180 20.37 0.46 9.76
CA ARG A 180 20.10 -0.67 10.66
C ARG A 180 19.07 -0.21 11.69
N PRO A 181 17.78 -0.14 11.30
CA PRO A 181 16.73 0.37 12.17
C PRO A 181 16.61 -0.42 13.48
N ASP A 182 16.42 0.30 14.58
CA ASP A 182 16.07 -0.27 15.88
C ASP A 182 14.56 -0.15 16.14
N PRO A 183 13.78 -1.24 15.96
CA PRO A 183 12.33 -1.22 16.14
C PRO A 183 11.91 -0.84 17.57
N ALA A 184 12.74 -1.13 18.58
CA ALA A 184 12.43 -0.80 19.96
C ALA A 184 12.43 0.73 20.17
N THR A 185 13.44 1.42 19.65
CA THR A 185 13.52 2.89 19.70
C THR A 185 12.45 3.55 18.85
N LEU A 186 12.16 3.00 17.67
CA LEU A 186 11.12 3.51 16.76
C LEU A 186 9.72 3.33 17.35
N GLY A 187 9.49 2.27 18.15
CA GLY A 187 8.26 2.07 18.93
C GLY A 187 6.99 2.05 18.08
N GLY A 188 7.02 1.38 16.93
CA GLY A 188 5.85 1.24 16.06
C GLY A 188 5.52 2.45 15.20
N LEU A 189 6.41 3.45 15.09
CA LEU A 189 6.23 4.54 14.13
C LEU A 189 6.29 4.02 12.69
N SER A 190 5.31 4.39 11.86
CA SER A 190 5.37 4.16 10.42
C SER A 190 6.28 5.22 9.78
N ILE A 191 7.42 4.78 9.22
CA ILE A 191 8.46 5.68 8.72
C ILE A 191 8.85 5.27 7.30
N GLY A 192 8.81 6.23 6.37
CA GLY A 192 9.42 6.13 5.05
C GLY A 192 10.75 6.88 5.04
N VAL A 193 11.80 6.24 4.53
CA VAL A 193 13.12 6.85 4.40
C VAL A 193 13.48 6.90 2.92
N VAL A 194 13.91 8.06 2.45
CA VAL A 194 14.34 8.27 1.07
C VAL A 194 15.70 8.97 1.02
N GLY A 195 16.42 8.77 -0.05
CA GLY A 195 17.70 9.45 -0.33
C GLY A 195 17.94 9.48 -1.84
N PRO A 196 18.51 10.57 -2.39
CA PRO A 196 18.84 10.70 -3.82
C PRO A 196 19.96 9.76 -4.24
#